data_d45f3e5ae3f571bd1495aa4936bac5c2
#
_entry.id   d45f3e5ae3f571bd1495aa4936bac5c2
#
_cell.length_a   1.000
_cell.length_b   1.000
_cell.length_c   1.000
_cell.angle_alpha   90.00
_cell.angle_beta   90.00
_cell.angle_gamma   90.00
#
_symmetry.space_group_name_H-M   'P 1'
#
loop_
_entity.id
_entity.type
_entity.pdbx_description
1 polymer ?
#
loop_
_entity_poly.entity_id
_entity_poly.type
_entity_poly.pdbx_seq_one_letter_code
_entity_poly.pdbx_strand_id
1 'polypeptide(L)'
;MANLTAKYAKWVHGKNPQFLIDEVIRWRIYETRFWMEECFALSAAQLAKKATELKYVSGTVAPSTRPTPFLCLAAKMLQIQPDMDIVHEFIKQDHFKYMRCLGMFYLRLVGDSADIYKTLEPYRVVLLRFRQKLQFSLHFGAFFGKKGHFGGGKVILGSKKLS
;
A
#
# COMPACT_ATOMS: atom_id res chain seq x y z
N MET A 1 22.08 -9.95 -3.44
CA MET A 1 21.03 -10.28 -2.45
C MET A 1 19.89 -9.25 -2.47
N ALA A 2 19.28 -9.05 -3.62
CA ALA A 2 18.29 -7.99 -3.84
C ALA A 2 16.94 -8.23 -3.14
N ASN A 3 16.63 -9.46 -2.79
CA ASN A 3 15.30 -9.85 -2.30
C ASN A 3 15.27 -10.13 -0.79
N LEU A 4 16.34 -9.81 -0.06
CA LEU A 4 16.39 -9.97 1.39
C LEU A 4 15.88 -8.71 2.10
N THR A 5 15.19 -8.91 3.21
CA THR A 5 14.80 -7.83 4.12
C THR A 5 16.03 -7.20 4.75
N ALA A 6 15.98 -5.90 5.03
CA ALA A 6 17.06 -5.19 5.72
C ALA A 6 17.41 -5.87 7.05
N LYS A 7 18.68 -5.92 7.40
CA LYS A 7 19.15 -6.61 8.63
C LYS A 7 18.56 -6.04 9.93
N TYR A 8 18.23 -4.76 9.92
CA TYR A 8 17.63 -4.04 11.06
C TYR A 8 16.10 -4.05 11.06
N ALA A 9 15.49 -4.72 10.08
CA ALA A 9 14.04 -4.73 9.96
C ALA A 9 13.41 -5.46 11.16
N LYS A 10 12.42 -4.81 11.76
CA LYS A 10 11.65 -5.35 12.88
C LYS A 10 10.54 -6.26 12.35
N TRP A 11 10.23 -7.28 13.12
CA TRP A 11 9.08 -8.15 12.85
C TRP A 11 7.78 -7.35 12.98
N VAL A 12 6.88 -7.57 12.03
CA VAL A 12 5.57 -6.93 11.99
C VAL A 12 4.50 -8.01 12.13
N HIS A 13 3.63 -7.88 13.12
CA HIS A 13 2.61 -8.88 13.42
C HIS A 13 3.17 -10.32 13.54
N GLY A 14 4.36 -10.46 14.14
CA GLY A 14 5.01 -11.74 14.31
C GLY A 14 5.61 -12.36 13.04
N LYS A 15 5.73 -11.60 11.96
CA LYS A 15 6.26 -12.07 10.67
C LYS A 15 7.31 -11.10 10.12
N ASN A 16 8.15 -11.60 9.22
CA ASN A 16 8.99 -10.75 8.41
C ASN A 16 8.11 -9.80 7.58
N PRO A 17 8.42 -8.48 7.52
CA PRO A 17 7.59 -7.51 6.79
C PRO A 17 7.26 -7.89 5.35
N GLN A 18 8.21 -8.45 4.62
CA GLN A 18 7.97 -8.88 3.24
C GLN A 18 6.89 -9.96 3.12
N PHE A 19 6.69 -10.80 4.16
CA PHE A 19 5.70 -11.87 4.19
C PHE A 19 4.28 -11.37 4.45
N LEU A 20 4.10 -10.06 4.62
CA LEU A 20 2.78 -9.43 4.61
C LEU A 20 2.16 -9.42 3.20
N ILE A 21 2.98 -9.52 2.16
CA ILE A 21 2.52 -9.77 0.79
C ILE A 21 2.52 -11.28 0.56
N ASP A 22 1.46 -11.76 -0.07
CA ASP A 22 1.33 -13.16 -0.46
C ASP A 22 2.54 -13.66 -1.26
N GLU A 23 2.94 -14.90 -1.03
CA GLU A 23 4.15 -15.47 -1.60
C GLU A 23 4.12 -15.48 -3.13
N VAL A 24 3.00 -15.87 -3.72
CA VAL A 24 2.85 -15.93 -5.18
C VAL A 24 2.99 -14.54 -5.80
N ILE A 25 2.40 -13.52 -5.16
CA ILE A 25 2.50 -12.14 -5.62
C ILE A 25 3.92 -11.62 -5.45
N ARG A 26 4.57 -11.95 -4.35
CA ARG A 26 5.96 -11.55 -4.06
C ARG A 26 6.93 -12.11 -5.10
N TRP A 27 6.82 -13.38 -5.47
CA TRP A 27 7.61 -13.97 -6.54
C TRP A 27 7.40 -13.26 -7.86
N ARG A 28 6.15 -13.00 -8.24
CA ARG A 28 5.83 -12.24 -9.46
C ARG A 28 6.40 -10.82 -9.44
N ILE A 29 6.44 -10.16 -8.26
CA ILE A 29 7.08 -8.84 -8.13
C ILE A 29 8.56 -8.93 -8.48
N TYR A 30 9.26 -9.93 -7.95
CA TYR A 30 10.70 -10.09 -8.17
C TYR A 30 11.06 -10.39 -9.64
N GLU A 31 10.15 -10.99 -10.39
CA GLU A 31 10.30 -11.28 -11.82
C GLU A 31 9.99 -10.06 -12.72
N THR A 32 9.40 -8.99 -12.16
CA THR A 32 9.09 -7.82 -12.98
C THR A 32 10.36 -7.06 -13.38
N ARG A 33 10.37 -6.57 -14.64
CA ARG A 33 11.43 -5.71 -15.13
C ARG A 33 11.59 -4.46 -14.25
N PHE A 34 10.48 -3.87 -13.80
CA PHE A 34 10.49 -2.71 -12.90
C PHE A 34 11.20 -3.01 -11.57
N TRP A 35 11.02 -4.20 -10.99
CA TRP A 35 11.73 -4.59 -9.79
C TRP A 35 13.23 -4.72 -10.03
N MET A 36 13.63 -5.37 -11.12
CA MET A 36 15.04 -5.63 -11.42
C MET A 36 15.81 -4.35 -11.79
N GLU A 37 15.19 -3.46 -12.56
CA GLU A 37 15.86 -2.25 -13.05
C GLU A 37 15.72 -1.06 -12.10
N GLU A 38 14.55 -0.87 -11.50
CA GLU A 38 14.20 0.35 -10.79
C GLU A 38 14.17 0.18 -9.26
N CYS A 39 13.82 -1.01 -8.76
CA CYS A 39 13.68 -1.26 -7.32
C CYS A 39 14.92 -1.91 -6.70
N PHE A 40 15.84 -2.41 -7.51
CA PHE A 40 17.10 -2.98 -7.01
C PHE A 40 17.87 -1.92 -6.23
N ALA A 41 18.47 -2.24 -5.13
CA ALA A 41 19.34 -1.36 -4.33
C ALA A 41 18.78 0.05 -3.97
N LEU A 42 17.47 0.31 -4.08
CA LEU A 42 16.87 1.58 -3.66
C LEU A 42 17.06 1.83 -2.16
N SER A 43 17.53 3.03 -1.82
CA SER A 43 17.46 3.60 -0.48
C SER A 43 16.08 4.23 -0.22
N ALA A 44 15.77 4.55 1.05
CA ALA A 44 14.51 5.21 1.40
C ALA A 44 14.31 6.55 0.67
N ALA A 45 15.37 7.35 0.53
CA ALA A 45 15.32 8.62 -0.21
C ALA A 45 15.05 8.43 -1.71
N GLN A 46 15.70 7.45 -2.33
CA GLN A 46 15.47 7.14 -3.75
C GLN A 46 14.06 6.55 -3.97
N LEU A 47 13.55 5.76 -3.02
CA LEU A 47 12.20 5.26 -3.06
C LEU A 47 11.18 6.41 -3.01
N ALA A 48 11.40 7.43 -2.18
CA ALA A 48 10.56 8.63 -2.14
C ALA A 48 10.52 9.31 -3.52
N LYS A 49 11.67 9.49 -4.16
CA LYS A 49 11.76 10.05 -5.52
C LYS A 49 10.99 9.20 -6.53
N LYS A 50 11.14 7.87 -6.49
CA LYS A 50 10.37 6.98 -7.37
C LYS A 50 8.87 6.99 -7.08
N ALA A 51 8.46 7.18 -5.83
CA ALA A 51 7.06 7.28 -5.46
C ALA A 51 6.38 8.54 -6.05
N THR A 52 7.11 9.63 -6.28
CA THR A 52 6.56 10.83 -6.95
C THR A 52 6.26 10.59 -8.44
N GLU A 53 6.98 9.66 -9.09
CA GLU A 53 6.81 9.32 -10.50
C GLU A 53 5.61 8.39 -10.75
N LEU A 54 4.96 7.89 -9.70
CA LEU A 54 3.79 7.01 -9.83
C LEU A 54 2.63 7.71 -10.55
N LYS A 55 2.06 7.02 -11.54
CA LYS A 55 0.96 7.53 -12.37
C LYS A 55 -0.40 6.95 -12.02
N TYR A 56 -0.43 5.82 -11.32
CA TYR A 56 -1.66 5.12 -10.96
C TYR A 56 -1.44 4.20 -9.74
N VAL A 57 -2.54 3.80 -9.13
CA VAL A 57 -2.58 2.83 -8.04
C VAL A 57 -3.35 1.60 -8.51
N SER A 58 -2.69 0.47 -8.49
CA SER A 58 -3.29 -0.84 -8.74
C SER A 58 -2.45 -1.94 -8.09
N GLY A 59 -3.02 -3.10 -7.87
CA GLY A 59 -2.28 -4.28 -7.42
C GLY A 59 -1.63 -5.01 -8.59
N THR A 60 -2.45 -5.69 -9.37
CA THR A 60 -2.02 -6.42 -10.57
C THR A 60 -2.84 -5.97 -11.77
N VAL A 61 -2.31 -6.15 -12.96
CA VAL A 61 -2.99 -5.83 -14.22
C VAL A 61 -3.62 -7.08 -14.80
N ALA A 62 -4.94 -7.07 -14.98
CA ALA A 62 -5.64 -8.14 -15.68
C ALA A 62 -5.40 -8.04 -17.21
N PRO A 63 -5.38 -9.14 -17.97
CA PRO A 63 -5.52 -10.54 -17.52
C PRO A 63 -4.21 -11.19 -17.04
N SER A 64 -3.06 -10.56 -17.29
CA SER A 64 -1.72 -11.15 -17.07
C SER A 64 -1.34 -11.25 -15.58
N THR A 65 -2.11 -10.69 -14.67
CA THR A 65 -1.81 -10.63 -13.24
C THR A 65 -0.41 -10.07 -12.91
N ARG A 66 0.15 -9.26 -13.81
CA ARG A 66 1.45 -8.60 -13.61
C ARG A 66 1.37 -7.57 -12.49
N PRO A 67 2.30 -7.60 -11.53
CA PRO A 67 2.39 -6.57 -10.49
C PRO A 67 2.64 -5.20 -11.10
N THR A 68 2.01 -4.18 -10.52
CA THR A 68 2.20 -2.78 -10.94
C THR A 68 3.42 -2.15 -10.25
N PRO A 69 3.95 -1.04 -10.77
CA PRO A 69 5.00 -0.27 -10.10
C PRO A 69 4.62 0.13 -8.66
N PHE A 70 3.36 0.46 -8.42
CA PHE A 70 2.85 0.76 -7.08
C PHE A 70 3.06 -0.42 -6.11
N LEU A 71 2.70 -1.64 -6.54
CA LEU A 71 2.86 -2.83 -5.72
C LEU A 71 4.34 -3.19 -5.51
N CYS A 72 5.18 -2.98 -6.51
CA CYS A 72 6.62 -3.17 -6.40
C CYS A 72 7.24 -2.20 -5.38
N LEU A 73 6.87 -0.91 -5.41
CA LEU A 73 7.34 0.07 -4.42
C LEU A 73 6.81 -0.25 -3.02
N ALA A 74 5.57 -0.72 -2.88
CA ALA A 74 5.04 -1.18 -1.59
C ALA A 74 5.85 -2.36 -1.03
N ALA A 75 6.19 -3.35 -1.87
CA ALA A 75 7.06 -4.46 -1.47
C ALA A 75 8.46 -3.97 -1.09
N LYS A 76 8.98 -2.96 -1.79
CA LYS A 76 10.27 -2.35 -1.47
C LYS A 76 10.24 -1.60 -0.13
N MET A 77 9.16 -0.89 0.19
CA MET A 77 8.97 -0.29 1.51
C MET A 77 8.98 -1.33 2.62
N LEU A 78 8.31 -2.47 2.42
CA LEU A 78 8.33 -3.57 3.38
C LEU A 78 9.73 -4.19 3.53
N GLN A 79 10.53 -4.19 2.46
CA GLN A 79 11.90 -4.68 2.48
C GLN A 79 12.85 -3.76 3.26
N ILE A 80 12.73 -2.43 3.06
CA ILE A 80 13.61 -1.42 3.65
C ILE A 80 13.17 -1.06 5.06
N GLN A 81 11.84 -1.07 5.32
CA GLN A 81 11.22 -0.56 6.54
C GLN A 81 11.64 0.88 6.87
N PRO A 82 11.21 1.87 6.08
CA PRO A 82 11.49 3.27 6.39
C PRO A 82 10.89 3.65 7.74
N ASP A 83 11.50 4.62 8.41
CA ASP A 83 10.99 5.16 9.67
C ASP A 83 9.58 5.71 9.50
N MET A 84 8.75 5.59 10.54
CA MET A 84 7.35 5.99 10.48
C MET A 84 7.16 7.49 10.20
N ASP A 85 8.11 8.33 10.62
CA ASP A 85 8.10 9.76 10.31
C ASP A 85 8.15 10.01 8.79
N ILE A 86 8.96 9.24 8.06
CA ILE A 86 9.03 9.30 6.60
C ILE A 86 7.69 8.88 5.98
N VAL A 87 7.06 7.85 6.53
CA VAL A 87 5.75 7.37 6.07
C VAL A 87 4.66 8.44 6.32
N HIS A 88 4.68 9.10 7.47
CA HIS A 88 3.77 10.20 7.76
C HIS A 88 3.98 11.39 6.82
N GLU A 89 5.23 11.71 6.48
CA GLU A 89 5.51 12.73 5.47
C GLU A 89 4.97 12.35 4.08
N PHE A 90 5.04 11.07 3.68
CA PHE A 90 4.40 10.60 2.44
C PHE A 90 2.89 10.85 2.45
N ILE A 91 2.23 10.62 3.59
CA ILE A 91 0.78 10.78 3.73
C ILE A 91 0.38 12.25 3.70
N LYS A 92 1.21 13.17 4.21
CA LYS A 92 0.93 14.60 4.22
C LYS A 92 1.09 15.28 2.86
N GLN A 93 1.77 14.66 1.89
CA GLN A 93 2.04 15.24 0.57
C GLN A 93 0.77 15.47 -0.23
N ASP A 94 0.35 16.72 -0.41
CA ASP A 94 -0.87 17.05 -1.16
C ASP A 94 -0.67 16.99 -2.67
N HIS A 95 0.50 17.36 -3.16
CA HIS A 95 0.81 17.37 -4.59
C HIS A 95 0.95 15.98 -5.19
N PHE A 96 1.43 15.00 -4.43
CA PHE A 96 1.73 13.65 -4.90
C PHE A 96 0.71 12.62 -4.41
N LYS A 97 -0.50 12.66 -5.00
CA LYS A 97 -1.62 11.79 -4.58
C LYS A 97 -1.29 10.30 -4.53
N TYR A 98 -0.45 9.81 -5.43
CA TYR A 98 -0.10 8.37 -5.48
C TYR A 98 0.95 7.99 -4.46
N MET A 99 1.89 8.90 -4.17
CA MET A 99 2.83 8.75 -3.07
C MET A 99 2.11 8.74 -1.72
N ARG A 100 1.13 9.64 -1.53
CA ARG A 100 0.24 9.63 -0.36
C ARG A 100 -0.44 8.28 -0.20
N CYS A 101 -0.95 7.72 -1.29
CA CYS A 101 -1.61 6.41 -1.26
C CYS A 101 -0.66 5.28 -0.91
N LEU A 102 0.58 5.35 -1.38
CA LEU A 102 1.61 4.39 -1.04
C LEU A 102 1.92 4.44 0.47
N GLY A 103 2.05 5.64 1.05
CA GLY A 103 2.22 5.84 2.48
C GLY A 103 1.05 5.30 3.30
N MET A 104 -0.19 5.61 2.92
CA MET A 104 -1.39 5.09 3.57
C MET A 104 -1.49 3.57 3.49
N PHE A 105 -1.14 3.00 2.34
CA PHE A 105 -1.13 1.56 2.13
C PHE A 105 -0.11 0.88 3.04
N TYR A 106 1.11 1.41 3.08
CA TYR A 106 2.18 0.89 3.92
C TYR A 106 1.83 0.99 5.41
N LEU A 107 1.35 2.16 5.88
CA LEU A 107 0.93 2.37 7.26
C LEU A 107 -0.14 1.34 7.68
N ARG A 108 -1.07 1.03 6.79
CA ARG A 108 -2.11 0.03 7.07
C ARG A 108 -1.56 -1.39 7.20
N LEU A 109 -0.45 -1.70 6.54
CA LEU A 109 0.20 -3.01 6.63
C LEU A 109 1.02 -3.19 7.90
N VAL A 110 1.72 -2.13 8.31
CA VAL A 110 2.78 -2.20 9.31
C VAL A 110 2.38 -1.52 10.62
N GLY A 111 1.52 -0.49 10.55
CA GLY A 111 1.16 0.35 11.68
C GLY A 111 0.31 -0.36 12.74
N ASP A 112 0.33 0.20 13.94
CA ASP A 112 -0.59 -0.20 14.99
C ASP A 112 -2.00 0.34 14.73
N SER A 113 -3.02 -0.34 15.27
CA SER A 113 -4.43 0.01 15.03
C SER A 113 -4.76 1.45 15.44
N ALA A 114 -4.24 1.92 16.56
CA ALA A 114 -4.47 3.27 17.05
C ALA A 114 -3.89 4.33 16.10
N ASP A 115 -2.65 4.14 15.65
CA ASP A 115 -1.98 5.03 14.71
C ASP A 115 -2.66 5.06 13.35
N ILE A 116 -3.09 3.89 12.87
CA ILE A 116 -3.84 3.76 11.61
C ILE A 116 -5.10 4.62 11.66
N TYR A 117 -5.93 4.47 12.71
CA TYR A 117 -7.16 5.23 12.83
C TYR A 117 -6.89 6.73 12.95
N LYS A 118 -6.00 7.14 13.86
CA LYS A 118 -5.65 8.54 14.09
C LYS A 118 -5.14 9.23 12.81
N THR A 119 -4.31 8.54 12.06
CA THR A 119 -3.66 9.11 10.86
C THR A 119 -4.58 9.06 9.64
N LEU A 120 -5.37 7.99 9.47
CA LEU A 120 -6.15 7.79 8.24
C LEU A 120 -7.58 8.33 8.31
N GLU A 121 -8.13 8.61 9.49
CA GLU A 121 -9.49 9.15 9.61
C GLU A 121 -9.71 10.43 8.78
N PRO A 122 -8.82 11.43 8.76
CA PRO A 122 -8.98 12.62 7.93
C PRO A 122 -9.01 12.30 6.42
N TYR A 123 -8.39 11.23 6.01
CA TYR A 123 -8.28 10.81 4.60
C TYR A 123 -9.31 9.76 4.19
N ARG A 124 -10.32 9.52 5.00
CA ARG A 124 -11.35 8.48 4.77
C ARG A 124 -11.99 8.54 3.38
N VAL A 125 -12.30 9.73 2.88
CA VAL A 125 -12.88 9.92 1.54
C VAL A 125 -11.90 9.50 0.44
N VAL A 126 -10.63 9.83 0.62
CA VAL A 126 -9.55 9.42 -0.30
C VAL A 126 -9.42 7.90 -0.33
N LEU A 127 -9.39 7.28 0.83
CA LEU A 127 -9.31 5.82 0.97
C LEU A 127 -10.49 5.09 0.33
N LEU A 128 -11.71 5.62 0.44
CA LEU A 128 -12.90 5.04 -0.22
C LEU A 128 -12.77 5.06 -1.74
N ARG A 129 -12.28 6.17 -2.33
CA ARG A 129 -12.00 6.25 -3.78
C ARG A 129 -10.92 5.26 -4.21
N PHE A 130 -9.92 5.02 -3.36
CA PHE A 130 -8.88 4.01 -3.64
C PHE A 130 -9.43 2.59 -3.55
N ARG A 131 -10.23 2.29 -2.55
CA ARG A 131 -10.87 0.98 -2.43
C ARG A 131 -11.63 0.62 -3.69
N GLN A 132 -12.37 1.56 -4.28
CA GLN A 132 -13.09 1.32 -5.54
C GLN A 132 -12.13 1.01 -6.70
N LYS A 133 -11.00 1.69 -6.80
CA LYS A 133 -9.98 1.43 -7.85
C LYS A 133 -9.18 0.15 -7.62
N LEU A 134 -8.93 -0.24 -6.38
CA LEU A 134 -8.23 -1.46 -6.02
C LEU A 134 -9.12 -2.70 -6.10
N GLN A 135 -10.44 -2.56 -5.95
CA GLN A 135 -11.39 -3.65 -6.01
C GLN A 135 -11.53 -4.26 -7.42
N PHE A 136 -11.08 -3.54 -8.45
CA PHE A 136 -10.96 -4.08 -9.81
C PHE A 136 -9.85 -5.14 -9.96
N SER A 137 -9.01 -5.33 -8.95
CA SER A 137 -8.03 -6.42 -8.89
C SER A 137 -8.49 -7.45 -7.85
N LEU A 138 -9.20 -8.46 -8.31
CA LEU A 138 -9.90 -9.49 -7.51
C LEU A 138 -9.04 -10.21 -6.45
N HIS A 139 -7.71 -10.16 -6.54
CA HIS A 139 -6.79 -10.74 -5.55
C HIS A 139 -6.46 -9.82 -4.37
N PHE A 140 -6.67 -8.52 -4.51
CA PHE A 140 -6.35 -7.54 -3.46
C PHE A 140 -7.46 -7.40 -2.42
N GLY A 141 -8.69 -7.78 -2.77
CA GLY A 141 -9.83 -7.79 -1.85
C GLY A 141 -9.68 -8.76 -0.68
N ALA A 142 -9.06 -9.92 -0.92
CA ALA A 142 -8.79 -10.92 0.13
C ALA A 142 -7.74 -10.41 1.14
N PHE A 143 -6.83 -9.56 0.70
CA PHE A 143 -5.79 -8.97 1.53
C PHE A 143 -6.32 -7.86 2.45
N PHE A 144 -7.28 -7.07 1.96
CA PHE A 144 -7.95 -6.02 2.74
C PHE A 144 -9.03 -6.58 3.70
N GLY A 145 -9.57 -7.77 3.43
CA GLY A 145 -10.68 -8.35 4.18
C GLY A 145 -10.31 -9.08 5.46
N LYS A 146 -9.04 -9.43 5.68
CA LYS A 146 -8.66 -10.31 6.81
C LYS A 146 -8.24 -9.59 8.11
N LYS A 147 -8.17 -8.26 8.17
CA LYS A 147 -7.90 -7.55 9.43
C LYS A 147 -8.76 -6.30 9.56
N GLY A 148 -9.76 -6.40 10.37
CA GLY A 148 -10.58 -5.29 10.83
C GLY A 148 -12.03 -5.40 10.38
N HIS A 149 -12.84 -5.91 11.25
CA HIS A 149 -14.27 -5.75 11.25
C HIS A 149 -14.57 -4.25 11.32
N PHE A 150 -14.63 -3.58 10.16
CA PHE A 150 -15.24 -2.27 10.12
C PHE A 150 -16.71 -2.48 10.42
N GLY A 151 -17.11 -2.14 11.65
CA GLY A 151 -18.49 -2.20 12.09
C GLY A 151 -19.40 -1.63 11.01
N GLY A 152 -20.36 -2.47 10.59
CA GLY A 152 -21.34 -2.11 9.58
C GLY A 152 -22.27 -1.01 10.05
N GLY A 153 -21.83 0.24 9.91
CA GLY A 153 -22.72 1.38 9.92
C GLY A 153 -23.52 1.37 8.62
N LYS A 154 -24.76 0.88 8.65
CA LYS A 154 -25.72 1.11 7.57
C LYS A 154 -25.80 2.60 7.31
N VAL A 155 -25.25 3.05 6.18
CA VAL A 155 -25.54 4.38 5.64
C VAL A 155 -26.97 4.31 5.09
N ILE A 156 -27.94 4.78 5.88
CA ILE A 156 -29.30 5.04 5.40
C ILE A 156 -29.19 6.23 4.46
N LEU A 157 -29.22 5.98 3.19
CA LEU A 157 -29.44 7.00 2.16
C LEU A 157 -30.92 7.46 2.28
N GLY A 158 -31.12 8.54 3.01
CA GLY A 158 -32.40 9.24 3.05
C GLY A 158 -32.72 9.78 1.66
N SER A 159 -33.65 9.15 0.98
CA SER A 159 -34.29 9.67 -0.22
C SER A 159 -35.17 10.85 0.15
N LYS A 160 -34.68 12.08 -0.01
CA LYS A 160 -35.58 13.26 -0.07
C LYS A 160 -36.22 13.29 -1.43
N LYS A 161 -37.50 12.93 -1.52
CA LYS A 161 -38.39 13.31 -2.61
C LYS A 161 -38.57 14.84 -2.54
N LEU A 162 -38.24 15.50 -3.65
CA LEU A 162 -38.68 16.85 -3.94
C LEU A 162 -40.07 16.75 -4.57
N SER A 163 -41.03 17.32 -3.93
CA SER A 163 -42.30 17.76 -4.49
C SER A 163 -42.16 19.18 -5.01
#